data_4dc83be6587247369c07e05da1e58812
#
_entry.id   4dc83be6587247369c07e05da1e58812
#
_cell.length_a   1.000
_cell.length_b   1.000
_cell.length_c   1.000
_cell.angle_alpha   90.00
_cell.angle_beta   90.00
_cell.angle_gamma   90.00
#
_symmetry.space_group_name_H-M   'P 1'
#
loop_
_entity.id
_entity.type
_entity.pdbx_description
1 polymer ?
#
loop_
_entity_poly.entity_id
_entity_poly.type
_entity_poly.pdbx_seq_one_letter_code
_entity_poly.pdbx_strand_id
1 'polypeptide(L)'
;APASAAVEFRTRSFDDVIATSAVNSKNLPEFKGATMGILPIEAYQKWFEILAEAEKIYDAIVWNDYENKIINKKNNLIQFKKSNVAIFNQFNHFYNSTWTNEIPFQIALYPIPGQKGSTTATPHGNSLCIGVLTDETDFVGRNGVILHEMCHVLYDEQSKEFQKQLV
;
A
#
# COMPACT_ATOMS: atom_id res chain seq x y z
N ALA A 1 10.01 -10.55 -23.96
CA ALA A 1 9.20 -10.11 -22.84
C ALA A 1 9.51 -10.75 -21.48
N PRO A 2 10.06 -11.99 -21.36
CA PRO A 2 10.38 -12.52 -20.03
C PRO A 2 11.61 -11.90 -19.35
N ALA A 3 12.47 -11.20 -20.08
CA ALA A 3 13.71 -10.65 -19.52
C ALA A 3 13.48 -9.40 -18.65
N SER A 4 12.47 -8.57 -18.94
CA SER A 4 12.18 -7.36 -18.17
C SER A 4 11.61 -7.68 -16.81
N ALA A 5 10.69 -8.64 -16.69
CA ALA A 5 10.12 -9.08 -15.43
C ALA A 5 11.17 -9.70 -14.48
N ALA A 6 12.13 -10.46 -15.05
CA ALA A 6 13.22 -11.06 -14.26
C ALA A 6 14.24 -10.02 -13.75
N VAL A 7 14.45 -8.93 -14.50
CA VAL A 7 15.34 -7.82 -14.08
C VAL A 7 14.65 -7.00 -12.98
N GLU A 8 13.35 -6.75 -13.11
CA GLU A 8 12.56 -6.01 -12.12
C GLU A 8 12.51 -6.76 -10.77
N PHE A 9 12.34 -8.07 -10.81
CA PHE A 9 12.37 -8.92 -9.60
C PHE A 9 13.73 -8.91 -8.90
N ARG A 10 14.83 -8.77 -9.62
CA ARG A 10 16.18 -8.72 -9.05
C ARG A 10 16.52 -7.37 -8.39
N THR A 11 15.79 -6.32 -8.68
CA THR A 11 16.05 -4.97 -8.14
C THR A 11 15.21 -4.65 -6.92
N ARG A 12 14.14 -5.42 -6.65
CA ARG A 12 13.32 -5.24 -5.45
C ARG A 12 14.00 -5.83 -4.23
N SER A 13 14.00 -5.09 -3.12
CA SER A 13 14.44 -5.63 -1.84
C SER A 13 13.49 -6.75 -1.37
N PHE A 14 14.00 -7.63 -0.52
CA PHE A 14 13.18 -8.65 0.14
C PHE A 14 11.98 -8.02 0.87
N ASP A 15 12.21 -6.90 1.55
CA ASP A 15 11.18 -6.18 2.30
C ASP A 15 10.07 -5.65 1.37
N ASP A 16 10.43 -5.14 0.19
CA ASP A 16 9.46 -4.67 -0.80
C ASP A 16 8.56 -5.80 -1.32
N VAL A 17 9.13 -6.98 -1.55
CA VAL A 17 8.35 -8.15 -2.01
C VAL A 17 7.35 -8.59 -0.94
N ILE A 18 7.78 -8.65 0.32
CA ILE A 18 6.92 -9.02 1.45
C ILE A 18 5.82 -7.97 1.64
N ALA A 19 6.18 -6.68 1.69
CA ALA A 19 5.24 -5.60 1.89
C ALA A 19 4.20 -5.53 0.75
N THR A 20 4.64 -5.62 -0.50
CA THR A 20 3.75 -5.64 -1.67
C THR A 20 2.80 -6.84 -1.63
N SER A 21 3.30 -8.02 -1.26
CA SER A 21 2.49 -9.22 -1.13
C SER A 21 1.45 -9.08 -0.03
N ALA A 22 1.82 -8.51 1.13
CA ALA A 22 0.91 -8.29 2.25
C ALA A 22 -0.22 -7.32 1.87
N VAL A 23 0.11 -6.19 1.24
CA VAL A 23 -0.88 -5.16 0.83
C VAL A 23 -1.87 -5.69 -0.19
N ASN A 24 -1.43 -6.56 -1.08
CA ASN A 24 -2.25 -7.12 -2.15
C ASN A 24 -3.03 -8.38 -1.73
N SER A 25 -2.81 -8.90 -0.54
CA SER A 25 -3.49 -10.10 -0.02
C SER A 25 -4.70 -9.71 0.83
N LYS A 26 -5.82 -10.40 0.66
CA LYS A 26 -7.05 -10.15 1.42
C LYS A 26 -7.07 -10.83 2.78
N ASN A 27 -6.23 -11.82 2.96
CA ASN A 27 -6.18 -12.65 4.17
C ASN A 27 -4.83 -13.36 4.28
N LEU A 28 -4.57 -13.95 5.44
CA LEU A 28 -3.33 -14.68 5.71
C LEU A 28 -3.06 -15.86 4.75
N PRO A 29 -4.06 -16.69 4.34
CA PRO A 29 -3.86 -17.71 3.32
C PRO A 29 -3.40 -17.19 1.96
N GLU A 30 -3.96 -16.09 1.46
CA GLU A 30 -3.50 -15.44 0.21
C GLU A 30 -2.08 -14.93 0.36
N PHE A 31 -1.76 -14.26 1.47
CA PHE A 31 -0.42 -13.77 1.75
C PHE A 31 0.59 -14.93 1.82
N LYS A 32 0.21 -16.01 2.46
CA LYS A 32 1.00 -17.25 2.50
C LYS A 32 1.29 -17.78 1.10
N GLY A 33 0.30 -17.83 0.23
CA GLY A 33 0.47 -18.25 -1.17
C GLY A 33 1.38 -17.32 -1.95
N ALA A 34 1.19 -16.01 -1.81
CA ALA A 34 1.95 -14.98 -2.54
C ALA A 34 3.44 -14.93 -2.14
N THR A 35 3.79 -15.39 -0.95
CA THR A 35 5.17 -15.38 -0.43
C THR A 35 5.85 -16.75 -0.44
N MET A 36 5.21 -17.76 -1.06
CA MET A 36 5.79 -19.11 -1.17
C MET A 36 7.11 -19.07 -1.95
N GLY A 37 8.15 -19.71 -1.38
CA GLY A 37 9.47 -19.78 -2.00
C GLY A 37 10.39 -18.57 -1.75
N ILE A 38 9.91 -17.53 -1.03
CA ILE A 38 10.75 -16.38 -0.67
C ILE A 38 11.72 -16.74 0.45
N LEU A 39 11.30 -17.60 1.38
CA LEU A 39 12.11 -18.10 2.49
C LEU A 39 12.36 -19.60 2.37
N PRO A 40 13.42 -20.14 3.03
CA PRO A 40 13.57 -21.57 3.25
C PRO A 40 12.30 -22.13 3.93
N ILE A 41 11.90 -23.34 3.52
CA ILE A 41 10.60 -23.91 3.89
C ILE A 41 10.34 -23.98 5.40
N GLU A 42 11.36 -24.29 6.19
CA GLU A 42 11.23 -24.38 7.65
C GLU A 42 11.01 -23.00 8.28
N ALA A 43 11.77 -21.99 7.84
CA ALA A 43 11.61 -20.61 8.28
C ALA A 43 10.24 -20.05 7.87
N TYR A 44 9.81 -20.37 6.65
CA TYR A 44 8.50 -19.98 6.11
C TYR A 44 7.35 -20.58 6.93
N GLN A 45 7.39 -21.87 7.23
CA GLN A 45 6.38 -22.53 8.05
C GLN A 45 6.29 -21.90 9.44
N LYS A 46 7.44 -21.73 10.09
CA LYS A 46 7.51 -21.12 11.43
C LYS A 46 6.98 -19.68 11.45
N TRP A 47 7.31 -18.91 10.44
CA TRP A 47 6.81 -17.54 10.30
C TRP A 47 5.28 -17.49 10.22
N PHE A 48 4.66 -18.35 9.39
CA PHE A 48 3.20 -18.37 9.25
C PHE A 48 2.48 -18.97 10.47
N GLU A 49 3.10 -19.87 11.23
CA GLU A 49 2.57 -20.28 12.55
C GLU A 49 2.49 -19.08 13.51
N ILE A 50 3.55 -18.28 13.58
CA ILE A 50 3.58 -17.07 14.42
C ILE A 50 2.54 -16.05 13.95
N LEU A 51 2.43 -15.81 12.67
CA LEU A 51 1.43 -14.88 12.12
C LEU A 51 0.00 -15.32 12.42
N ALA A 52 -0.30 -16.61 12.31
CA ALA A 52 -1.63 -17.14 12.61
C ALA A 52 -2.02 -16.99 14.10
N GLU A 53 -1.06 -17.11 15.02
CA GLU A 53 -1.32 -16.83 16.43
C GLU A 53 -1.42 -15.31 16.70
N ALA A 54 -0.60 -14.50 16.05
CA ALA A 54 -0.65 -13.05 16.14
C ALA A 54 -1.98 -12.48 15.60
N GLU A 55 -2.53 -13.05 14.52
CA GLU A 55 -3.82 -12.67 13.94
C GLU A 55 -4.95 -12.74 14.97
N LYS A 56 -5.02 -13.81 15.74
CA LYS A 56 -6.03 -13.99 16.81
C LYS A 56 -5.94 -12.91 17.89
N ILE A 57 -4.71 -12.57 18.29
CA ILE A 57 -4.46 -11.53 19.29
C ILE A 57 -4.81 -10.16 18.72
N TYR A 58 -4.40 -9.91 17.47
CA TYR A 58 -4.67 -8.67 16.75
C TYR A 58 -6.18 -8.44 16.62
N ASP A 59 -6.93 -9.44 16.20
CA ASP A 59 -8.39 -9.34 16.06
C ASP A 59 -9.07 -9.03 17.40
N ALA A 60 -8.64 -9.70 18.48
CA ALA A 60 -9.25 -9.53 19.80
C ALA A 60 -8.94 -8.16 20.44
N ILE A 61 -7.72 -7.64 20.27
CA ILE A 61 -7.23 -6.47 21.01
C ILE A 61 -7.21 -5.20 20.16
N VAL A 62 -6.90 -5.33 18.88
CA VAL A 62 -6.69 -4.16 18.00
C VAL A 62 -7.87 -3.94 17.06
N TRP A 63 -8.27 -4.96 16.32
CA TRP A 63 -9.25 -4.80 15.25
C TRP A 63 -10.61 -4.33 15.77
N ASN A 64 -11.11 -4.92 16.84
CA ASN A 64 -12.41 -4.55 17.42
C ASN A 64 -12.50 -3.07 17.77
N ASP A 65 -11.40 -2.46 18.25
CA ASP A 65 -11.39 -1.04 18.62
C ASP A 65 -11.28 -0.11 17.40
N TYR A 66 -10.76 -0.62 16.28
CA TYR A 66 -10.45 0.19 15.10
C TYR A 66 -11.37 -0.05 13.91
N GLU A 67 -12.16 -1.11 13.90
CA GLU A 67 -12.99 -1.50 12.76
C GLU A 67 -13.85 -0.31 12.24
N ASN A 68 -14.56 0.36 13.12
CA ASN A 68 -15.39 1.51 12.74
C ASN A 68 -14.57 2.68 12.16
N LYS A 69 -13.36 2.92 12.67
CA LYS A 69 -12.47 3.96 12.14
C LYS A 69 -11.98 3.59 10.75
N ILE A 70 -11.59 2.34 10.55
CA ILE A 70 -11.17 1.81 9.24
C ILE A 70 -12.32 1.92 8.22
N ILE A 71 -13.54 1.54 8.59
CA ILE A 71 -14.73 1.67 7.74
C ILE A 71 -14.98 3.13 7.38
N ASN A 72 -14.91 4.04 8.35
CA ASN A 72 -15.10 5.47 8.12
C ASN A 72 -14.03 6.03 7.18
N LYS A 73 -12.76 5.67 7.39
CA LYS A 73 -11.66 6.05 6.50
C LYS A 73 -11.87 5.53 5.09
N LYS A 74 -12.23 4.26 4.95
CA LYS A 74 -12.55 3.64 3.64
C LYS A 74 -13.66 4.40 2.91
N ASN A 75 -14.77 4.70 3.60
CA ASN A 75 -15.88 5.44 3.02
C ASN A 75 -15.46 6.85 2.57
N ASN A 76 -14.66 7.52 3.36
CA ASN A 76 -14.09 8.83 3.02
C ASN A 76 -13.20 8.75 1.78
N LEU A 77 -12.35 7.73 1.66
CA LEU A 77 -11.49 7.51 0.49
C LEU A 77 -12.29 7.25 -0.78
N ILE A 78 -13.41 6.53 -0.69
CA ILE A 78 -14.32 6.31 -1.82
C ILE A 78 -14.90 7.65 -2.31
N GLN A 79 -15.27 8.54 -1.42
CA GLN A 79 -15.77 9.88 -1.80
C GLN A 79 -14.62 10.75 -2.34
N PHE A 80 -13.47 10.72 -1.71
CA PHE A 80 -12.26 11.42 -2.19
C PHE A 80 -11.90 11.01 -3.62
N LYS A 81 -11.90 9.72 -3.92
CA LYS A 81 -11.68 9.22 -5.29
C LYS A 81 -12.65 9.83 -6.28
N LYS A 82 -13.95 9.81 -5.98
CA LYS A 82 -14.98 10.36 -6.86
C LYS A 82 -14.77 11.85 -7.17
N SER A 83 -14.35 12.61 -6.16
CA SER A 83 -14.16 14.07 -6.28
C SER A 83 -12.84 14.45 -6.95
N ASN A 84 -11.87 13.55 -7.02
CA ASN A 84 -10.49 13.87 -7.43
C ASN A 84 -10.00 13.10 -8.66
N VAL A 85 -10.88 12.46 -9.43
CA VAL A 85 -10.51 11.76 -10.67
C VAL A 85 -9.81 12.69 -11.66
N ALA A 86 -10.27 13.94 -11.76
CA ALA A 86 -9.66 14.93 -12.66
C ALA A 86 -8.21 15.25 -12.26
N ILE A 87 -7.91 15.36 -10.97
CA ILE A 87 -6.56 15.61 -10.44
C ILE A 87 -5.65 14.42 -10.78
N PHE A 88 -6.13 13.21 -10.58
CA PHE A 88 -5.36 12.01 -10.93
C PHE A 88 -5.03 11.95 -12.43
N ASN A 89 -6.00 12.28 -13.28
CA ASN A 89 -5.78 12.35 -14.73
C ASN A 89 -4.76 13.44 -15.11
N GLN A 90 -4.76 14.58 -14.40
CA GLN A 90 -3.75 15.64 -14.60
C GLN A 90 -2.36 15.17 -14.21
N PHE A 91 -2.22 14.43 -13.10
CA PHE A 91 -0.94 13.83 -12.70
C PHE A 91 -0.44 12.82 -13.73
N ASN A 92 -1.30 11.91 -14.20
CA ASN A 92 -0.94 10.98 -15.26
C ASN A 92 -0.45 11.71 -16.53
N HIS A 93 -1.11 12.79 -16.90
CA HIS A 93 -0.71 13.60 -18.05
C HIS A 93 0.64 14.32 -17.79
N PHE A 94 0.80 14.94 -16.62
CA PHE A 94 2.02 15.66 -16.25
C PHE A 94 3.25 14.74 -16.24
N TYR A 95 3.10 13.55 -15.63
CA TYR A 95 4.19 12.58 -15.59
C TYR A 95 4.30 11.72 -16.86
N ASN A 96 3.50 12.00 -17.89
CA ASN A 96 3.44 11.17 -19.10
C ASN A 96 3.28 9.67 -18.78
N SER A 97 2.50 9.38 -17.76
CA SER A 97 2.29 8.02 -17.25
C SER A 97 1.39 7.22 -18.18
N THR A 98 1.71 5.94 -18.34
CA THR A 98 0.87 4.95 -19.03
C THR A 98 -0.01 4.18 -18.06
N TRP A 99 -0.16 4.64 -16.83
CA TRP A 99 -1.00 3.99 -15.84
C TRP A 99 -2.43 3.90 -16.35
N THR A 100 -2.90 2.69 -16.54
CA THR A 100 -4.25 2.43 -17.05
C THR A 100 -5.20 2.11 -15.89
N ASN A 101 -6.51 2.31 -16.12
CA ASN A 101 -7.53 1.90 -15.15
C ASN A 101 -7.61 0.36 -14.97
N GLU A 102 -6.90 -0.40 -15.79
CA GLU A 102 -6.81 -1.86 -15.71
C GLU A 102 -5.89 -2.31 -14.58
N ILE A 103 -4.96 -1.46 -14.15
CA ILE A 103 -4.10 -1.71 -13.00
C ILE A 103 -4.59 -0.83 -11.85
N PRO A 104 -5.41 -1.35 -10.93
CA PRO A 104 -5.95 -0.54 -9.86
C PRO A 104 -4.83 -0.12 -8.91
N PHE A 105 -4.85 1.16 -8.49
CA PHE A 105 -4.07 1.60 -7.35
C PHE A 105 -4.76 1.12 -6.07
N GLN A 106 -4.09 0.24 -5.35
CA GLN A 106 -4.64 -0.38 -4.14
C GLN A 106 -4.26 0.43 -2.90
N ILE A 107 -5.21 0.60 -1.99
CA ILE A 107 -4.97 1.25 -0.70
C ILE A 107 -5.31 0.26 0.40
N ALA A 108 -4.31 -0.14 1.17
CA ALA A 108 -4.48 -0.92 2.37
C ALA A 108 -4.51 0.00 3.59
N LEU A 109 -5.55 -0.12 4.40
CA LEU A 109 -5.71 0.60 5.66
C LEU A 109 -5.35 -0.32 6.81
N TYR A 110 -4.54 0.18 7.75
CA TYR A 110 -4.21 -0.56 8.96
C TYR A 110 -4.22 0.36 10.19
N PRO A 111 -4.65 -0.11 11.34
CA PRO A 111 -4.63 0.68 12.56
C PRO A 111 -3.22 0.82 13.12
N ILE A 112 -2.94 1.96 13.72
CA ILE A 112 -1.71 2.23 14.48
C ILE A 112 -2.09 2.53 15.93
N PRO A 113 -2.21 1.52 16.80
CA PRO A 113 -2.59 1.70 18.19
C PRO A 113 -1.64 2.60 18.95
N GLY A 114 -2.19 3.53 19.74
CA GLY A 114 -1.40 4.41 20.61
C GLY A 114 -0.68 5.54 19.89
N GLN A 115 -0.58 5.54 18.58
CA GLN A 115 0.05 6.62 17.84
C GLN A 115 -0.91 7.79 17.62
N LYS A 116 -0.38 9.01 17.78
CA LYS A 116 -1.05 10.29 17.53
C LYS A 116 -0.21 11.14 16.58
N GLY A 117 -0.84 12.13 15.97
CA GLY A 117 -0.14 13.10 15.14
C GLY A 117 -0.35 12.89 13.64
N SER A 118 0.73 12.71 12.88
CA SER A 118 0.66 12.63 11.43
C SER A 118 0.37 11.22 10.93
N THR A 119 -0.52 11.11 9.96
CA THR A 119 -0.74 9.88 9.20
C THR A 119 0.54 9.50 8.45
N THR A 120 0.88 8.22 8.49
CA THR A 120 1.95 7.65 7.67
C THR A 120 1.35 6.95 6.46
N ALA A 121 1.98 7.14 5.31
CA ALA A 121 1.65 6.42 4.09
C ALA A 121 2.95 5.94 3.46
N THR A 122 2.96 4.71 2.93
CA THR A 122 4.14 4.12 2.31
C THR A 122 3.75 3.46 1.00
N PRO A 123 4.30 3.89 -0.14
CA PRO A 123 4.03 3.27 -1.42
C PRO A 123 4.79 1.95 -1.59
N HIS A 124 4.15 0.99 -2.23
CA HIS A 124 4.71 -0.30 -2.61
C HIS A 124 4.24 -0.66 -4.03
N GLY A 125 4.99 -0.23 -5.06
CA GLY A 125 4.57 -0.38 -6.45
C GLY A 125 3.25 0.33 -6.72
N ASN A 126 2.22 -0.39 -7.18
CA ASN A 126 0.88 0.14 -7.41
C ASN A 126 -0.03 0.14 -6.16
N SER A 127 0.54 0.00 -4.99
CA SER A 127 -0.18 -0.12 -3.73
C SER A 127 0.32 0.90 -2.71
N LEU A 128 -0.54 1.30 -1.81
CA LEU A 128 -0.26 2.24 -0.74
C LEU A 128 -0.77 1.70 0.59
N CYS A 129 0.10 1.65 1.59
CA CYS A 129 -0.28 1.39 2.98
C CYS A 129 -0.53 2.71 3.70
N ILE A 130 -1.70 2.85 4.33
CA ILE A 130 -2.07 4.03 5.12
C ILE A 130 -2.36 3.61 6.55
N GLY A 131 -1.61 4.16 7.50
CA GLY A 131 -1.87 4.02 8.91
C GLY A 131 -3.06 4.88 9.37
N VAL A 132 -4.00 4.28 10.11
CA VAL A 132 -5.12 4.97 10.74
C VAL A 132 -4.81 5.17 12.22
N LEU A 133 -4.69 6.43 12.64
CA LEU A 133 -4.26 6.79 13.98
C LEU A 133 -5.39 6.63 15.01
N THR A 134 -5.01 6.51 16.27
CA THR A 134 -5.95 6.41 17.40
C THR A 134 -6.89 7.61 17.50
N ASP A 135 -6.36 8.80 17.25
CA ASP A 135 -7.08 10.10 17.38
C ASP A 135 -7.46 10.71 16.03
N GLU A 136 -7.44 9.93 14.94
CA GLU A 136 -7.73 10.45 13.62
C GLU A 136 -9.21 10.84 13.50
N THR A 137 -9.46 12.12 13.31
CA THR A 137 -10.79 12.72 13.11
C THR A 137 -10.90 13.49 11.80
N ASP A 138 -9.80 14.04 11.30
CA ASP A 138 -9.73 14.75 10.02
C ASP A 138 -9.35 13.80 8.88
N PHE A 139 -10.30 13.00 8.44
CA PHE A 139 -10.10 12.09 7.32
C PHE A 139 -9.97 12.82 5.98
N VAL A 140 -10.52 14.03 5.84
CA VAL A 140 -10.53 14.78 4.58
C VAL A 140 -9.18 15.44 4.34
N GLY A 141 -8.69 16.21 5.30
CA GLY A 141 -7.41 16.93 5.17
C GLY A 141 -6.23 15.99 4.97
N ARG A 142 -6.29 14.81 5.57
CA ARG A 142 -5.22 13.80 5.45
C ARG A 142 -5.22 13.02 4.13
N ASN A 143 -6.25 13.12 3.31
CA ASN A 143 -6.27 12.44 2.01
C ASN A 143 -5.29 13.06 1.00
N GLY A 144 -4.81 14.28 1.23
CA GLY A 144 -3.73 14.88 0.45
C GLY A 144 -2.45 14.04 0.42
N VAL A 145 -2.17 13.30 1.50
CA VAL A 145 -1.05 12.35 1.58
C VAL A 145 -1.13 11.30 0.48
N ILE A 146 -2.32 10.83 0.12
CA ILE A 146 -2.51 9.83 -0.93
C ILE A 146 -2.03 10.37 -2.27
N LEU A 147 -2.42 11.59 -2.63
CA LEU A 147 -1.98 12.24 -3.87
C LEU A 147 -0.46 12.46 -3.86
N HIS A 148 0.11 12.83 -2.70
CA HIS A 148 1.55 12.96 -2.52
C HIS A 148 2.29 11.66 -2.82
N GLU A 149 1.88 10.56 -2.20
CA GLU A 149 2.50 9.25 -2.41
C GLU A 149 2.29 8.70 -3.83
N MET A 150 1.13 8.98 -4.42
CA MET A 150 0.89 8.64 -5.83
C MET A 150 1.84 9.40 -6.77
N CYS A 151 2.20 10.65 -6.45
CA CYS A 151 3.23 11.39 -7.20
C CYS A 151 4.58 10.69 -7.13
N HIS A 152 4.99 10.17 -5.97
CA HIS A 152 6.21 9.37 -5.87
C HIS A 152 6.17 8.15 -6.78
N VAL A 153 5.09 7.37 -6.74
CA VAL A 153 4.93 6.20 -7.61
C VAL A 153 5.01 6.59 -9.09
N LEU A 154 4.30 7.64 -9.51
CA LEU A 154 4.33 8.11 -10.89
C LEU A 154 5.71 8.66 -11.30
N TYR A 155 6.43 9.30 -10.39
CA TYR A 155 7.77 9.81 -10.63
C TYR A 155 8.80 8.67 -10.77
N ASP A 156 8.73 7.67 -9.91
CA ASP A 156 9.67 6.55 -9.90
C ASP A 156 9.56 5.66 -11.14
N GLU A 157 8.38 5.63 -11.76
CA GLU A 157 8.12 4.94 -13.03
C GLU A 157 8.71 5.66 -14.26
N GLN A 158 9.17 6.91 -14.11
CA GLN A 158 9.67 7.70 -15.23
C GLN A 158 11.11 7.33 -15.62
N SER A 159 11.47 7.66 -16.86
CA SER A 159 12.85 7.54 -17.31
C SER A 159 13.78 8.46 -16.50
N LYS A 160 15.03 8.06 -16.35
CA LYS A 160 16.04 8.88 -15.65
C LYS A 160 16.27 10.23 -16.33
N GLU A 161 16.06 10.31 -17.63
CA GLU A 161 16.14 11.55 -18.40
C GLU A 161 15.01 12.52 -18.01
N PHE A 162 13.78 12.01 -17.86
CA PHE A 162 12.65 12.80 -17.40
C PHE A 162 12.83 13.24 -15.93
N GLN A 163 13.25 12.33 -15.07
CA GLN A 163 13.51 12.66 -13.66
C GLN A 163 14.53 13.79 -13.50
N LYS A 164 15.58 13.82 -14.33
CA LYS A 164 16.59 14.90 -14.33
C LYS A 164 16.06 16.27 -14.78
N GLN A 165 14.95 16.31 -15.52
CA GLN A 165 14.34 17.56 -15.96
C GLN A 165 13.45 18.20 -14.89
N LEU A 166 13.06 17.43 -13.85
CA LEU A 166 12.20 17.89 -12.76
C LEU A 166 13.00 18.37 -11.52
N VAL A 167 14.30 18.20 -11.51
CA VAL A 167 15.24 18.65 -10.49
C VAL A 167 16.00 19.87 -11.06
#